data_50e18a9d303ac0f329a5d60160068277
#
_entry.id   50e18a9d303ac0f329a5d60160068277
#
_cell.length_a   1.000
_cell.length_b   1.000
_cell.length_c   1.000
_cell.angle_alpha   90.00
_cell.angle_beta   90.00
_cell.angle_gamma   90.00
#
_symmetry.space_group_name_H-M   'P 1'
#
loop_
_entity.id
_entity.type
_entity.pdbx_description
1 polymer ?
#
loop_
_entity_poly.entity_id
_entity_poly.type
_entity_poly.pdbx_seq_one_letter_code
_entity_poly.pdbx_strand_id
1 'polypeptide(L)'
;MKVEFELSDGELEWEDNASLKINRTSENLIEIDGNKEGLISLAKQLLVVAYSDEYVFVHHQAEHNTPQGYMYGDLDEGSLDLSIVKSNRKGRHLPD
;
A
#
# COMPACT_ATOMS: atom_id res chain seq x y z
N MET A 1 9.99 -0.97 -20.68
CA MET A 1 10.83 -1.09 -19.47
C MET A 1 10.47 -2.37 -18.75
N LYS A 2 11.46 -3.15 -18.40
CA LYS A 2 11.24 -4.37 -17.62
C LYS A 2 11.71 -4.15 -16.19
N VAL A 3 10.87 -4.47 -15.22
CA VAL A 3 11.20 -4.36 -13.80
C VAL A 3 10.98 -5.70 -13.14
N GLU A 4 11.97 -6.16 -12.39
CA GLU A 4 11.90 -7.43 -11.67
C GLU A 4 11.97 -7.17 -10.17
N PHE A 5 11.10 -7.85 -9.41
CA PHE A 5 11.11 -7.80 -7.95
C PHE A 5 11.24 -9.20 -7.39
N GLU A 6 12.02 -9.33 -6.31
CA GLU A 6 11.98 -10.48 -5.45
C GLU A 6 10.95 -10.22 -4.36
N LEU A 7 9.98 -11.12 -4.21
CA LEU A 7 8.97 -11.01 -3.18
C LEU A 7 9.31 -11.97 -2.05
N SER A 8 9.36 -11.45 -0.82
CA SER A 8 9.58 -12.28 0.35
C SER A 8 8.33 -13.09 0.68
N ASP A 9 8.50 -14.39 0.90
CA ASP A 9 7.38 -15.26 1.25
C ASP A 9 6.79 -14.86 2.61
N GLY A 10 5.55 -14.40 2.59
CA GLY A 10 4.81 -14.08 3.79
C GLY A 10 5.19 -12.80 4.51
N GLU A 11 6.10 -11.99 3.96
CA GLU A 11 6.51 -10.74 4.56
C GLU A 11 6.06 -9.55 3.73
N LEU A 12 5.49 -8.56 4.42
CA LEU A 12 5.09 -7.29 3.83
C LEU A 12 6.19 -6.27 4.15
N GLU A 13 7.18 -6.18 3.28
CA GLU A 13 8.32 -5.28 3.47
C GLU A 13 7.96 -3.84 3.12
N TRP A 14 8.56 -2.91 3.87
CA TRP A 14 8.47 -1.49 3.63
C TRP A 14 9.88 -0.91 3.65
N GLU A 15 10.31 -0.29 2.56
CA GLU A 15 11.68 0.21 2.47
C GLU A 15 11.92 1.38 3.42
N ASP A 16 13.15 1.46 3.97
CA ASP A 16 13.49 2.42 5.01
C ASP A 16 13.25 3.88 4.63
N ASN A 17 13.51 4.24 3.39
CA ASN A 17 13.36 5.61 2.93
C ASN A 17 12.04 5.83 2.19
N ALA A 18 11.09 4.91 2.33
CA ALA A 18 9.79 5.03 1.67
C ALA A 18 8.98 6.17 2.26
N SER A 19 8.46 7.00 1.38
CA SER A 19 7.49 8.04 1.71
C SER A 19 6.27 7.83 0.83
N LEU A 20 5.11 7.73 1.45
CA LEU A 20 3.86 7.51 0.73
C LEU A 20 2.72 8.20 1.47
N LYS A 21 1.95 8.98 0.74
CA LYS A 21 0.82 9.71 1.27
C LYS A 21 -0.38 9.55 0.35
N ILE A 22 -1.51 9.20 0.93
CA ILE A 22 -2.78 9.08 0.21
C ILE A 22 -3.58 10.35 0.51
N ASN A 23 -3.90 11.10 -0.53
CA ASN A 23 -4.60 12.36 -0.40
C ASN A 23 -5.94 12.34 -1.13
N ARG A 24 -6.94 12.95 -0.53
CA ARG A 24 -8.17 13.26 -1.25
C ARG A 24 -8.00 14.66 -1.86
N THR A 25 -7.95 14.73 -3.19
CA THR A 25 -7.74 16.00 -3.90
C THR A 25 -9.05 16.65 -4.31
N SER A 26 -10.11 15.87 -4.43
CA SER A 26 -11.47 16.33 -4.66
C SER A 26 -12.44 15.27 -4.17
N GLU A 27 -13.75 15.55 -4.29
CA GLU A 27 -14.77 14.60 -3.84
C GLU A 27 -14.59 13.22 -4.45
N ASN A 28 -14.18 13.15 -5.72
CA ASN A 28 -14.11 11.90 -6.46
C ASN A 28 -12.68 11.51 -6.89
N LEU A 29 -11.65 12.18 -6.33
CA LEU A 29 -10.28 11.93 -6.75
C LEU A 29 -9.37 11.68 -5.55
N ILE A 30 -8.71 10.55 -5.57
CA ILE A 30 -7.69 10.19 -4.59
C ILE A 30 -6.35 10.14 -5.32
N GLU A 31 -5.33 10.73 -4.71
CA GLU A 31 -3.98 10.77 -5.24
C GLU A 31 -3.07 9.93 -4.35
N ILE A 32 -2.23 9.13 -4.97
CA ILE A 32 -1.15 8.42 -4.29
C ILE A 32 0.13 9.20 -4.57
N ASP A 33 0.67 9.83 -3.54
CA ASP A 33 1.88 10.65 -3.63
C ASP A 33 3.00 9.95 -2.88
N GLY A 34 4.02 9.51 -3.60
CA GLY A 34 5.11 8.78 -3.00
C GLY A 34 6.43 9.03 -3.70
N ASN A 35 7.52 8.84 -2.94
CA ASN A 35 8.83 8.79 -3.56
C ASN A 35 9.02 7.43 -4.24
N LYS A 36 10.17 7.22 -4.89
CA LYS A 36 10.48 5.98 -5.58
C LYS A 36 10.32 4.77 -4.65
N GLU A 37 10.90 4.85 -3.46
CA GLU A 37 10.90 3.76 -2.48
C GLU A 37 9.48 3.49 -1.95
N GLY A 38 8.70 4.53 -1.74
CA GLY A 38 7.31 4.39 -1.31
C GLY A 38 6.43 3.72 -2.35
N LEU A 39 6.56 4.13 -3.61
CA LEU A 39 5.80 3.54 -4.70
C LEU A 39 6.21 2.09 -4.96
N ILE A 40 7.51 1.78 -4.87
CA ILE A 40 8.00 0.40 -4.99
C ILE A 40 7.48 -0.47 -3.84
N SER A 41 7.52 0.04 -2.61
CA SER A 41 7.01 -0.68 -1.44
C SER A 41 5.53 -1.00 -1.61
N LEU A 42 4.73 -0.05 -2.05
CA LEU A 42 3.31 -0.29 -2.32
C LEU A 42 3.11 -1.33 -3.42
N ALA A 43 3.87 -1.24 -4.51
CA ALA A 43 3.78 -2.19 -5.61
C ALA A 43 4.09 -3.62 -5.15
N LYS A 44 5.14 -3.80 -4.35
CA LYS A 44 5.49 -5.11 -3.80
C LYS A 44 4.37 -5.66 -2.91
N GLN A 45 3.77 -4.82 -2.09
CA GLN A 45 2.69 -5.24 -1.21
C GLN A 45 1.44 -5.66 -1.98
N LEU A 46 1.11 -4.94 -3.03
CA LEU A 46 0.01 -5.34 -3.91
C LEU A 46 0.26 -6.71 -4.52
N LEU A 47 1.50 -6.99 -4.95
CA LEU A 47 1.86 -8.29 -5.51
C LEU A 47 1.82 -9.39 -4.45
N VAL A 48 2.34 -9.13 -3.26
CA VAL A 48 2.30 -10.12 -2.16
C VAL A 48 0.86 -10.47 -1.81
N VAL A 49 -0.01 -9.50 -1.67
CA VAL A 49 -1.43 -9.74 -1.39
C VAL A 49 -2.08 -10.52 -2.53
N ALA A 50 -1.78 -10.17 -3.78
CA ALA A 50 -2.36 -10.84 -4.95
C ALA A 50 -2.00 -12.32 -5.02
N TYR A 51 -0.76 -12.67 -4.69
CA TYR A 51 -0.25 -14.04 -4.82
C TYR A 51 -0.27 -14.85 -3.52
N SER A 52 -0.51 -14.24 -2.38
CA SER A 52 -0.54 -14.93 -1.09
C SER A 52 -1.92 -15.48 -0.78
N ASP A 53 -1.96 -16.66 -0.17
CA ASP A 53 -3.20 -17.21 0.39
C ASP A 53 -3.41 -16.76 1.84
N GLU A 54 -2.39 -16.18 2.47
CA GLU A 54 -2.45 -15.72 3.85
C GLU A 54 -2.99 -14.31 4.01
N TYR A 55 -2.65 -13.43 3.06
CA TYR A 55 -3.00 -12.01 3.14
C TYR A 55 -4.18 -11.70 2.23
N VAL A 56 -5.37 -11.64 2.82
CA VAL A 56 -6.57 -11.20 2.10
C VAL A 56 -6.91 -9.74 2.40
N PHE A 57 -6.22 -9.15 3.37
CA PHE A 57 -6.46 -7.79 3.83
C PHE A 57 -5.18 -7.24 4.43
N VAL A 58 -4.82 -6.02 4.05
CA VAL A 58 -3.70 -5.27 4.62
C VAL A 58 -4.14 -3.83 4.84
N HIS A 59 -3.82 -3.29 6.01
CA HIS A 59 -4.19 -1.93 6.37
C HIS A 59 -2.93 -1.14 6.73
N HIS A 60 -2.73 -0.01 6.08
CA HIS A 60 -1.67 0.93 6.39
C HIS A 60 -2.25 2.19 6.98
N GLN A 61 -1.65 2.66 8.08
CA GLN A 61 -2.09 3.84 8.78
C GLN A 61 -1.12 5.00 8.56
N ALA A 62 -1.65 6.21 8.62
CA ALA A 62 -0.82 7.40 8.64
C ALA A 62 0.04 7.44 9.92
N GLU A 63 1.25 7.97 9.79
CA GLU A 63 2.16 8.14 10.93
C GLU A 63 1.53 9.02 12.00
N HIS A 64 1.56 8.57 13.24
CA HIS A 64 1.00 9.29 14.37
C HIS A 64 1.73 8.93 15.66
N ASN A 65 1.67 9.83 16.66
CA ASN A 65 2.21 9.56 17.98
C ASN A 65 1.31 8.59 18.74
N THR A 66 1.92 7.59 19.36
CA THR A 66 1.20 6.69 20.26
C THR A 66 1.13 7.27 21.66
N PRO A 67 0.24 6.77 22.54
CA PRO A 67 0.23 7.17 23.95
C PRO A 67 1.56 6.94 24.67
N GLN A 68 2.40 6.01 24.16
CA GLN A 68 3.72 5.73 24.71
C GLN A 68 4.79 6.68 24.21
N GLY A 69 4.47 7.58 23.29
CA GLY A 69 5.37 8.64 22.84
C GLY A 69 6.26 8.28 21.64
N TYR A 70 5.98 7.20 20.94
CA TYR A 70 6.71 6.88 19.70
C TYR A 70 5.80 6.99 18.48
N MET A 71 6.41 7.19 17.32
CA MET A 71 5.69 7.25 16.04
C MET A 71 5.31 5.86 15.57
N TYR A 72 4.12 5.74 15.02
CA TYR A 72 3.61 4.49 14.45
C TYR A 72 2.85 4.80 13.17
N GLY A 73 2.99 3.89 12.21
CA GLY A 73 2.32 4.00 10.91
C GLY A 73 3.31 3.99 9.75
N ASP A 74 2.91 3.38 8.64
CA ASP A 74 3.76 3.24 7.44
C ASP A 74 3.65 4.45 6.51
N LEU A 75 2.50 5.12 6.52
CA LEU A 75 2.24 6.25 5.64
C LEU A 75 2.63 7.55 6.31
N ASP A 76 2.94 8.55 5.50
CA ASP A 76 3.35 9.87 5.99
C ASP A 76 2.26 10.51 6.84
N GLU A 77 2.68 11.40 7.75
CA GLU A 77 1.77 12.19 8.55
C GLU A 77 0.79 12.94 7.66
N GLY A 78 -0.48 12.93 8.04
CA GLY A 78 -1.54 13.59 7.29
C GLY A 78 -2.12 12.78 6.15
N SER A 79 -1.59 11.58 5.88
CA SER A 79 -2.16 10.67 4.88
C SER A 79 -3.52 10.14 5.32
N LEU A 80 -4.38 9.82 4.35
CA LEU A 80 -5.51 8.93 4.62
C LEU A 80 -4.97 7.53 4.88
N ASP A 81 -5.70 6.74 5.65
CA ASP A 81 -5.39 5.33 5.81
C ASP A 81 -5.68 4.59 4.52
N LEU A 82 -4.92 3.52 4.26
CA LEU A 82 -5.05 2.70 3.06
C LEU A 82 -5.39 1.28 3.44
N SER A 83 -6.43 0.75 2.83
CA SER A 83 -6.79 -0.66 2.95
C SER A 83 -6.66 -1.34 1.60
N ILE A 84 -5.96 -2.48 1.58
CA ILE A 84 -5.81 -3.32 0.41
C ILE A 84 -6.55 -4.62 0.69
N VAL A 85 -7.53 -4.94 -0.13
CA VAL A 85 -8.38 -6.13 0.09
C VAL A 85 -8.35 -7.00 -1.16
N LYS A 86 -8.04 -8.28 -0.97
CA LYS A 86 -8.14 -9.27 -2.03
C LYS A 86 -9.52 -9.90 -1.97
N SER A 87 -10.23 -9.85 -3.07
CA SER A 87 -11.59 -10.39 -3.14
C SER A 87 -11.69 -11.51 -4.16
N ASN A 88 -12.74 -12.33 -4.04
CA ASN A 88 -13.03 -13.41 -4.97
C ASN A 88 -13.94 -12.98 -6.12
N ARG A 89 -14.17 -11.69 -6.27
CA ARG A 89 -15.03 -11.18 -7.34
C ARG A 89 -14.43 -11.51 -8.71
N LYS A 90 -15.29 -11.89 -9.63
CA LYS A 90 -14.87 -12.01 -11.01
C LYS A 90 -14.56 -10.61 -11.56
N GLY A 91 -13.49 -10.53 -12.33
CA GLY A 91 -13.16 -9.31 -13.00
C GLY A 91 -14.22 -8.92 -14.01
N ARG A 92 -14.25 -7.65 -14.33
CA ARG A 92 -15.16 -7.12 -15.33
C ARG A 92 -14.73 -7.61 -16.70
N HIS A 93 -15.65 -8.27 -17.41
CA HIS A 93 -15.41 -8.68 -18.79
C HIS A 93 -15.80 -7.54 -19.73
N LEU A 94 -14.83 -7.09 -20.51
CA LEU A 94 -15.07 -6.06 -21.51
C LEU A 94 -15.32 -6.72 -22.86
N PRO A 95 -16.30 -6.24 -23.65
CA PRO A 95 -16.51 -6.77 -24.99
C PRO A 95 -15.29 -6.48 -25.87
N ASP A 96 -15.03 -7.39 -26.77
CA ASP A 96 -13.93 -7.28 -27.74
C ASP A 96 -14.20 -6.17 -28.78
#